data_2c60681009ba1994f30b02f6ebe96935
#
_entry.id   2c60681009ba1994f30b02f6ebe96935
#
_cell.length_a   1.000
_cell.length_b   1.000
_cell.length_c   1.000
_cell.angle_alpha   90.00
_cell.angle_beta   90.00
_cell.angle_gamma   90.00
#
_symmetry.space_group_name_H-M   'P 1'
#
loop_
_entity.id
_entity.type
_entity.pdbx_description
1 polymer ?
#
loop_
_entity_poly.entity_id
_entity_poly.type
_entity_poly.pdbx_seq_one_letter_code
_entity_poly.pdbx_strand_id
1 'polypeptide(L)'
;RQQYFVNIDYINNLRVGRDNRGVMRPYDYITNGNYMVVVNYANLGIIDYVDEAGNKIPGSSTYRINNSTETITANGKTYNKIYDAGVTELPPVPAGYRIKYASADKSKANAYVDVLKSERQYDYNNGIATIRSERAWDRNQSRVVDLVQFANGSQGLDASIDANGGGQYLAPGYHYHIIVEKDTRDVTKATSQTVTYNGADTKTPAANTQNDFSFNGKEDPTTNTTTWTETSHTYGTVKTPVVTGYYADKAVAGGKTVTPDAPNATDTVTYKAFGKFIAVDENGNPIPGVSTTAYTNDPNDATKMIAVDKTLPSIPGYTVKVVPATPGDLSSDTKVVYVKNDQKASVTYRDETSGSILETVALAGKSGEAINYSTAERIKHYQDLGYALVTDGYPAGATFDLDSTVDQAWTVSFKRVALDFNPDNAHEPGTPIYPNQPNGPKWPAKDAYLKDVTYTVHYASK
;
A
#
# COMPACT_ATOMS: atom_id res chain seq x y z
N ARG A 1 2.70 -62.50 28.62
CA ARG A 1 1.84 -63.64 29.06
C ARG A 1 0.44 -63.41 28.52
N GLN A 2 -0.11 -64.40 27.79
CA GLN A 2 -1.54 -64.39 27.45
C GLN A 2 -2.32 -64.70 28.71
N GLN A 3 -3.33 -63.91 28.93
CA GLN A 3 -4.24 -64.12 30.05
C GLN A 3 -5.52 -64.77 29.56
N TYR A 4 -5.98 -65.69 30.30
CA TYR A 4 -7.15 -66.49 29.99
C TYR A 4 -8.11 -66.41 31.15
N PHE A 5 -9.35 -66.62 30.86
CA PHE A 5 -10.38 -66.79 31.86
C PHE A 5 -11.15 -68.10 31.61
N VAL A 6 -11.82 -68.57 32.60
CA VAL A 6 -12.68 -69.74 32.46
C VAL A 6 -14.04 -69.31 31.91
N ASN A 7 -14.42 -69.82 30.77
CA ASN A 7 -15.74 -69.57 30.21
C ASN A 7 -16.81 -70.36 30.98
N ILE A 8 -17.50 -69.70 31.86
CA ILE A 8 -18.55 -70.28 32.68
C ILE A 8 -19.76 -70.74 31.83
N ASP A 9 -20.05 -70.01 30.74
CA ASP A 9 -21.12 -70.42 29.84
C ASP A 9 -20.82 -71.70 29.12
N TYR A 10 -19.58 -71.98 28.86
CA TYR A 10 -19.16 -73.24 28.32
C TYR A 10 -19.34 -74.37 29.34
N ILE A 11 -19.13 -74.10 30.59
CA ILE A 11 -19.40 -75.02 31.67
C ILE A 11 -20.90 -75.26 31.77
N ASN A 12 -21.72 -74.25 31.60
CA ASN A 12 -23.18 -74.39 31.54
C ASN A 12 -23.65 -75.21 30.33
N ASN A 13 -22.97 -75.16 29.21
CA ASN A 13 -23.26 -76.01 28.05
C ASN A 13 -22.91 -77.47 28.28
N LEU A 14 -22.19 -77.80 29.31
CA LEU A 14 -21.95 -79.12 29.77
C LEU A 14 -23.13 -79.70 30.59
N ARG A 15 -24.33 -79.12 30.47
CA ARG A 15 -25.55 -79.54 31.15
C ARG A 15 -25.39 -79.59 32.67
N VAL A 16 -25.17 -78.46 33.22
CA VAL A 16 -25.16 -78.30 34.68
C VAL A 16 -26.59 -78.06 35.14
N GLY A 17 -27.08 -78.87 35.97
CA GLY A 17 -28.40 -78.74 36.58
C GLY A 17 -28.25 -78.29 38.05
N ARG A 18 -29.35 -77.80 38.61
CA ARG A 18 -29.47 -77.56 40.03
C ARG A 18 -29.98 -78.80 40.70
N ASP A 19 -29.32 -79.24 41.79
CA ASP A 19 -29.84 -80.26 42.65
C ASP A 19 -30.99 -79.70 43.50
N ASN A 20 -31.63 -80.58 44.29
CA ASN A 20 -32.76 -80.26 45.16
C ASN A 20 -32.44 -79.15 46.23
N ARG A 21 -31.20 -78.82 46.36
CA ARG A 21 -30.72 -77.74 47.27
C ARG A 21 -30.36 -76.48 46.56
N GLY A 22 -30.61 -76.43 45.23
CA GLY A 22 -30.26 -75.25 44.44
C GLY A 22 -28.76 -75.17 44.09
N VAL A 23 -27.99 -76.22 44.37
CA VAL A 23 -26.53 -76.19 44.05
C VAL A 23 -26.33 -76.68 42.63
N MET A 24 -25.56 -75.94 41.86
CA MET A 24 -25.20 -76.30 40.48
C MET A 24 -24.28 -77.53 40.47
N ARG A 25 -24.69 -78.57 39.77
CA ARG A 25 -23.89 -79.74 39.56
C ARG A 25 -23.90 -80.19 38.11
N PRO A 26 -22.82 -80.82 37.60
CA PRO A 26 -22.84 -81.39 36.28
C PRO A 26 -23.90 -82.53 36.19
N TYR A 27 -24.68 -82.54 35.13
CA TYR A 27 -25.73 -83.47 34.93
C TYR A 27 -25.26 -84.94 34.98
N ASP A 28 -24.11 -85.19 34.36
CA ASP A 28 -23.54 -86.50 34.30
C ASP A 28 -23.03 -86.98 35.66
N TYR A 29 -22.73 -86.09 36.53
CA TYR A 29 -22.38 -86.41 37.91
C TYR A 29 -23.57 -86.91 38.69
N ILE A 30 -24.73 -86.36 38.38
CA ILE A 30 -26.00 -86.76 39.06
C ILE A 30 -26.43 -88.13 38.62
N THR A 31 -26.13 -88.52 37.37
CA THR A 31 -26.60 -89.79 36.79
C THR A 31 -25.59 -90.92 36.90
N ASN A 32 -24.28 -90.66 36.70
CA ASN A 32 -23.29 -91.71 36.56
C ASN A 32 -22.07 -91.61 37.51
N GLY A 33 -22.00 -90.59 38.31
CA GLY A 33 -20.88 -90.42 39.25
C GLY A 33 -19.54 -90.06 38.63
N ASN A 34 -19.46 -90.13 37.31
CA ASN A 34 -18.21 -89.72 36.61
C ASN A 34 -18.53 -88.60 35.67
N TYR A 35 -17.79 -87.57 35.77
CA TYR A 35 -17.88 -86.44 34.88
C TYR A 35 -16.48 -85.88 34.56
N MET A 36 -16.36 -85.31 33.40
CA MET A 36 -15.17 -84.56 32.98
C MET A 36 -15.52 -83.10 32.82
N VAL A 37 -14.84 -82.28 33.54
CA VAL A 37 -14.95 -80.87 33.37
C VAL A 37 -13.88 -80.38 32.38
N VAL A 38 -14.34 -79.92 31.28
CA VAL A 38 -13.45 -79.33 30.28
C VAL A 38 -13.41 -77.83 30.52
N VAL A 39 -12.24 -77.39 30.84
CA VAL A 39 -11.98 -75.94 31.04
C VAL A 39 -11.36 -75.38 29.78
N ASN A 40 -12.07 -74.52 29.12
CA ASN A 40 -11.56 -73.81 27.98
C ASN A 40 -11.02 -72.43 28.41
N TYR A 41 -9.85 -72.18 27.97
CA TYR A 41 -9.26 -70.85 28.18
C TYR A 41 -9.37 -70.09 26.89
N ALA A 42 -9.90 -68.90 26.97
CA ALA A 42 -9.95 -67.98 25.85
C ALA A 42 -9.26 -66.69 26.22
N ASN A 43 -8.79 -65.98 25.21
CA ASN A 43 -8.26 -64.65 25.42
C ASN A 43 -9.36 -63.72 25.93
N LEU A 44 -9.06 -62.90 26.88
CA LEU A 44 -10.02 -61.94 27.41
C LEU A 44 -10.41 -60.86 26.39
N GLY A 45 -9.65 -60.71 25.37
CA GLY A 45 -9.87 -59.70 24.35
C GLY A 45 -8.79 -58.61 24.37
N ILE A 46 -8.84 -57.79 23.39
CA ILE A 46 -7.89 -56.71 23.21
C ILE A 46 -8.63 -55.44 22.79
N ILE A 47 -8.03 -54.32 23.06
CA ILE A 47 -8.50 -52.98 22.65
C ILE A 47 -7.36 -52.31 21.93
N ASP A 48 -7.63 -51.88 20.72
CA ASP A 48 -6.68 -51.11 19.90
C ASP A 48 -7.25 -49.74 19.55
N TYR A 49 -6.36 -48.78 19.38
CA TYR A 49 -6.69 -47.50 18.74
C TYR A 49 -6.54 -47.64 17.24
N VAL A 50 -7.58 -47.26 16.51
CA VAL A 50 -7.63 -47.37 15.05
C VAL A 50 -8.08 -46.06 14.42
N ASP A 51 -7.77 -45.93 13.15
CA ASP A 51 -8.32 -44.86 12.33
C ASP A 51 -9.76 -45.17 11.85
N GLU A 52 -10.40 -44.26 11.15
CA GLU A 52 -11.74 -44.48 10.62
C GLU A 52 -11.85 -45.67 9.65
N ALA A 53 -10.77 -46.02 9.00
CA ALA A 53 -10.70 -47.16 8.10
C ALA A 53 -10.49 -48.47 8.85
N GLY A 54 -10.31 -48.41 10.17
CA GLY A 54 -10.07 -49.60 11.00
C GLY A 54 -8.59 -50.01 11.08
N ASN A 55 -7.68 -49.23 10.54
CA ASN A 55 -6.26 -49.51 10.62
C ASN A 55 -5.73 -49.13 11.99
N LYS A 56 -4.91 -50.00 12.58
CA LYS A 56 -4.23 -49.68 13.84
C LYS A 56 -3.34 -48.47 13.68
N ILE A 57 -3.40 -47.59 14.66
CA ILE A 57 -2.52 -46.43 14.68
C ILE A 57 -1.08 -46.88 14.88
N PRO A 58 -0.16 -46.53 14.01
CA PRO A 58 1.26 -46.90 14.13
C PRO A 58 1.84 -46.49 15.48
N GLY A 59 2.53 -47.39 16.12
CA GLY A 59 3.17 -47.12 17.40
C GLY A 59 2.23 -47.09 18.61
N SER A 60 0.93 -47.25 18.41
CA SER A 60 -0.01 -47.38 19.52
C SER A 60 0.07 -48.76 20.18
N SER A 61 -0.15 -48.77 21.47
CA SER A 61 -0.16 -50.03 22.24
C SER A 61 -1.48 -50.74 22.13
N THR A 62 -1.46 -52.05 21.97
CA THR A 62 -2.62 -52.89 22.16
C THR A 62 -2.84 -53.11 23.64
N TYR A 63 -4.03 -52.81 24.09
CA TYR A 63 -4.42 -53.07 25.45
C TYR A 63 -5.12 -54.44 25.55
N ARG A 64 -4.62 -55.30 26.41
CA ARG A 64 -5.23 -56.59 26.66
C ARG A 64 -6.14 -56.50 27.85
N ILE A 65 -7.38 -56.94 27.64
CA ILE A 65 -8.37 -57.04 28.72
C ILE A 65 -7.90 -58.09 29.71
N ASN A 66 -7.94 -57.73 30.97
CA ASN A 66 -7.41 -58.56 32.02
C ASN A 66 -8.43 -58.71 33.16
N ASN A 67 -8.60 -59.90 33.63
CA ASN A 67 -9.45 -60.17 34.75
C ASN A 67 -8.73 -60.34 36.09
N SER A 68 -7.47 -60.03 36.13
CA SER A 68 -6.67 -60.10 37.38
C SER A 68 -6.84 -58.84 38.23
N THR A 69 -6.35 -58.89 39.45
CA THR A 69 -6.31 -57.74 40.32
C THR A 69 -5.16 -56.78 40.01
N GLU A 70 -4.51 -57.00 38.87
CA GLU A 70 -3.37 -56.19 38.47
C GLU A 70 -3.78 -54.78 38.11
N THR A 71 -2.90 -53.92 38.38
CA THR A 71 -3.04 -52.52 38.01
C THR A 71 -2.17 -52.22 36.81
N ILE A 72 -2.56 -51.24 36.03
CA ILE A 72 -1.79 -50.73 34.89
C ILE A 72 -1.33 -49.36 35.20
N THR A 73 -0.06 -49.07 34.96
CA THR A 73 0.47 -47.72 35.08
C THR A 73 0.73 -47.17 33.69
N ALA A 74 0.12 -46.03 33.39
CA ALA A 74 0.32 -45.30 32.16
C ALA A 74 0.36 -43.79 32.47
N ASN A 75 1.28 -43.09 31.90
CA ASN A 75 1.47 -41.64 32.15
C ASN A 75 1.57 -41.26 33.63
N GLY A 76 2.25 -42.09 34.41
CA GLY A 76 2.40 -41.87 35.86
C GLY A 76 1.16 -42.08 36.70
N LYS A 77 0.06 -42.60 36.11
CA LYS A 77 -1.13 -42.95 36.82
C LYS A 77 -1.33 -44.46 36.82
N THR A 78 -1.87 -44.98 37.92
CA THR A 78 -2.18 -46.37 38.10
C THR A 78 -3.68 -46.59 37.95
N TYR A 79 -4.05 -47.55 37.10
CA TYR A 79 -5.42 -47.86 36.74
C TYR A 79 -5.76 -49.24 37.22
N ASN A 80 -6.96 -49.41 37.73
CA ASN A 80 -7.48 -50.70 38.08
C ASN A 80 -7.92 -51.47 36.85
N LYS A 81 -8.00 -52.82 36.99
CA LYS A 81 -8.39 -53.65 35.88
C LYS A 81 -9.72 -53.31 35.28
N ILE A 82 -9.82 -53.66 34.02
CA ILE A 82 -10.94 -53.46 33.16
C ILE A 82 -12.17 -54.26 33.54
N TYR A 83 -12.01 -55.22 34.41
CA TYR A 83 -12.94 -56.31 34.41
C TYR A 83 -14.00 -56.30 35.46
N ASP A 84 -14.01 -55.34 36.28
CA ASP A 84 -15.02 -55.22 37.29
C ASP A 84 -16.11 -54.26 36.84
N ALA A 85 -17.32 -54.64 37.00
CA ALA A 85 -18.47 -53.86 36.60
C ALA A 85 -18.42 -52.46 37.16
N GLY A 86 -17.81 -51.63 36.47
CA GLY A 86 -17.62 -50.27 36.97
C GLY A 86 -16.91 -49.37 36.00
N VAL A 87 -15.69 -49.17 36.24
CA VAL A 87 -14.86 -48.25 35.45
C VAL A 87 -13.66 -48.98 34.90
N THR A 88 -13.50 -48.87 33.61
CA THR A 88 -12.34 -49.39 32.92
C THR A 88 -11.55 -48.21 32.38
N GLU A 89 -10.27 -48.17 32.68
CA GLU A 89 -9.36 -47.14 32.19
C GLU A 89 -8.53 -47.71 31.05
N LEU A 90 -8.52 -46.97 29.95
CA LEU A 90 -7.76 -47.32 28.79
C LEU A 90 -6.35 -46.74 28.84
N PRO A 91 -5.42 -47.31 28.08
CA PRO A 91 -4.15 -46.70 27.86
C PRO A 91 -4.33 -45.28 27.28
N PRO A 92 -3.33 -44.43 27.40
CA PRO A 92 -3.39 -43.12 26.81
C PRO A 92 -3.70 -43.18 25.33
N VAL A 93 -4.51 -42.24 24.88
CA VAL A 93 -4.72 -42.04 23.45
C VAL A 93 -3.37 -41.75 22.80
N PRO A 94 -3.08 -42.31 21.62
CA PRO A 94 -1.82 -42.09 20.94
C PRO A 94 -1.52 -40.59 20.77
N ALA A 95 -0.29 -40.22 20.95
CA ALA A 95 0.11 -38.82 20.87
C ALA A 95 -0.28 -38.21 19.51
N GLY A 96 -0.86 -37.01 19.55
CA GLY A 96 -1.35 -36.33 18.36
C GLY A 96 -2.72 -36.79 17.84
N TYR A 97 -3.36 -37.69 18.56
CA TYR A 97 -4.70 -38.19 18.24
C TYR A 97 -5.70 -37.84 19.35
N ARG A 98 -6.95 -37.79 18.99
CA ARG A 98 -8.08 -37.71 19.91
C ARG A 98 -9.13 -38.77 19.57
N ILE A 99 -9.93 -39.19 20.54
CA ILE A 99 -11.02 -40.07 20.26
C ILE A 99 -12.07 -39.34 19.44
N LYS A 100 -12.38 -39.86 18.25
CA LYS A 100 -13.36 -39.23 17.38
C LYS A 100 -14.76 -39.64 17.79
N TYR A 101 -15.00 -40.95 17.78
CA TYR A 101 -16.24 -41.55 18.22
C TYR A 101 -16.05 -43.04 18.36
N ALA A 102 -16.99 -43.66 18.98
CA ALA A 102 -17.07 -45.09 18.90
C ALA A 102 -18.32 -45.46 18.09
N SER A 103 -18.26 -46.47 17.31
CA SER A 103 -19.29 -46.79 16.36
C SER A 103 -20.00 -48.06 16.70
N ALA A 104 -21.31 -48.08 16.68
CA ALA A 104 -22.11 -49.25 16.79
C ALA A 104 -22.32 -50.01 15.48
N ASP A 105 -21.64 -49.63 14.42
CA ASP A 105 -21.73 -50.28 13.14
C ASP A 105 -20.88 -51.54 13.08
N LYS A 106 -21.52 -52.68 13.22
CA LYS A 106 -20.89 -53.99 13.19
C LYS A 106 -20.20 -54.32 11.87
N SER A 107 -20.46 -53.57 10.80
CA SER A 107 -19.83 -53.80 9.50
C SER A 107 -18.42 -53.22 9.43
N LYS A 108 -18.08 -52.34 10.37
CA LYS A 108 -16.73 -51.82 10.50
C LYS A 108 -15.99 -52.62 11.53
N ALA A 109 -15.49 -53.72 11.07
CA ALA A 109 -14.48 -54.50 11.76
C ALA A 109 -14.50 -54.50 13.28
N ASN A 110 -15.29 -55.24 13.80
CA ASN A 110 -15.15 -55.66 15.14
C ASN A 110 -15.15 -54.65 16.22
N ALA A 111 -15.79 -53.70 16.11
CA ALA A 111 -15.87 -53.10 17.09
C ALA A 111 -15.93 -51.92 17.55
N TYR A 112 -16.64 -51.58 17.97
CA TYR A 112 -16.76 -50.44 18.39
C TYR A 112 -17.61 -50.18 19.41
N VAL A 113 -17.48 -49.12 19.80
CA VAL A 113 -17.88 -48.72 20.96
C VAL A 113 -18.32 -47.33 20.98
N ASP A 114 -19.49 -47.13 21.31
CA ASP A 114 -20.05 -45.93 21.28
C ASP A 114 -20.65 -45.55 22.54
N VAL A 115 -20.64 -44.42 22.96
CA VAL A 115 -21.02 -44.06 24.23
C VAL A 115 -22.34 -43.42 24.34
N LEU A 116 -23.15 -44.04 25.12
CA LEU A 116 -24.50 -43.67 25.18
C LEU A 116 -24.87 -42.69 26.23
N LYS A 117 -23.99 -42.36 27.07
CA LYS A 117 -24.35 -41.48 28.17
C LYS A 117 -23.29 -40.60 28.69
N SER A 118 -23.72 -39.51 29.14
CA SER A 118 -22.90 -38.36 29.47
C SER A 118 -22.25 -38.35 30.84
N GLU A 119 -22.39 -39.36 31.62
CA GLU A 119 -21.83 -39.25 32.97
C GLU A 119 -20.41 -39.74 33.05
N ARG A 120 -19.50 -39.03 32.43
CA ARG A 120 -18.20 -39.58 32.33
C ARG A 120 -17.16 -38.69 32.76
N GLN A 121 -16.20 -39.18 33.34
CA GLN A 121 -14.99 -38.51 33.65
C GLN A 121 -13.91 -38.98 32.73
N TYR A 122 -13.45 -38.15 31.95
CA TYR A 122 -12.38 -38.37 31.05
C TYR A 122 -11.24 -37.55 31.48
N ASP A 123 -10.12 -38.05 31.45
CA ASP A 123 -8.89 -37.29 31.55
C ASP A 123 -8.30 -37.07 30.18
N TYR A 124 -8.99 -36.31 29.40
CA TYR A 124 -8.54 -35.93 28.09
C TYR A 124 -7.22 -35.16 28.10
N ASN A 125 -7.01 -34.39 29.12
CA ASN A 125 -5.79 -33.57 29.21
C ASN A 125 -4.54 -34.43 29.35
N ASN A 126 -4.68 -35.63 29.86
CA ASN A 126 -3.59 -36.60 29.97
C ASN A 126 -3.64 -37.69 28.91
N GLY A 127 -4.50 -37.57 27.92
CA GLY A 127 -4.61 -38.54 26.84
C GLY A 127 -5.15 -39.89 27.30
N ILE A 128 -5.93 -39.89 28.36
CA ILE A 128 -6.49 -41.11 28.92
C ILE A 128 -8.01 -41.08 28.78
N ALA A 129 -8.55 -42.17 28.29
CA ALA A 129 -9.98 -42.35 28.24
C ALA A 129 -10.44 -43.35 29.29
N THR A 130 -11.48 -42.98 30.00
CA THR A 130 -12.10 -43.85 30.98
C THR A 130 -13.32 -44.52 30.35
N ILE A 131 -13.40 -45.82 30.46
CA ILE A 131 -14.54 -46.58 30.01
C ILE A 131 -15.33 -47.07 31.21
N ARG A 132 -16.61 -46.86 31.15
CA ARG A 132 -17.51 -47.40 32.13
C ARG A 132 -18.43 -48.42 31.45
N SER A 133 -18.52 -49.58 32.03
CA SER A 133 -19.41 -50.61 31.61
C SER A 133 -20.76 -50.51 32.34
N GLU A 134 -21.83 -50.46 31.61
CA GLU A 134 -23.19 -50.46 32.15
C GLU A 134 -24.02 -51.58 31.53
N ARG A 135 -24.92 -52.14 32.32
CA ARG A 135 -25.92 -53.09 31.83
C ARG A 135 -27.17 -52.36 31.41
N ALA A 136 -27.65 -52.68 30.22
CA ALA A 136 -28.91 -52.19 29.74
C ALA A 136 -29.70 -53.28 29.01
N TRP A 137 -30.99 -53.17 29.06
CA TRP A 137 -31.86 -53.99 28.25
C TRP A 137 -32.12 -53.30 26.91
N ASP A 138 -31.66 -53.91 25.85
CA ASP A 138 -31.99 -53.47 24.51
C ASP A 138 -33.34 -54.00 24.09
N ARG A 139 -34.33 -53.13 24.05
CA ARG A 139 -35.70 -53.48 23.63
C ARG A 139 -35.79 -53.95 22.21
N ASN A 140 -34.94 -53.49 21.33
CA ASN A 140 -34.96 -53.82 19.92
C ASN A 140 -34.41 -55.21 19.66
N GLN A 141 -33.50 -55.65 20.49
CA GLN A 141 -32.82 -56.93 20.36
C GLN A 141 -33.27 -57.94 21.43
N SER A 142 -34.17 -57.53 22.34
CA SER A 142 -34.65 -58.33 23.43
C SER A 142 -33.54 -59.03 24.23
N ARG A 143 -32.54 -58.34 24.55
CA ARG A 143 -31.38 -58.87 25.28
C ARG A 143 -30.72 -57.80 26.18
N VAL A 144 -29.95 -58.27 27.10
CA VAL A 144 -29.09 -57.44 27.89
C VAL A 144 -27.81 -57.13 27.09
N VAL A 145 -27.44 -55.90 27.06
CA VAL A 145 -26.21 -55.45 26.42
C VAL A 145 -25.35 -54.71 27.45
N ASP A 146 -24.05 -54.89 27.36
CA ASP A 146 -23.11 -54.03 28.07
C ASP A 146 -22.80 -52.83 27.22
N LEU A 147 -23.05 -51.69 27.82
CA LEU A 147 -22.75 -50.44 27.19
C LEU A 147 -21.42 -49.95 27.71
N VAL A 148 -20.56 -49.64 26.80
CA VAL A 148 -19.25 -49.07 27.11
C VAL A 148 -19.23 -47.61 26.70
N GLN A 149 -18.85 -46.81 27.61
CA GLN A 149 -18.83 -45.40 27.41
C GLN A 149 -17.42 -44.82 27.43
N PHE A 150 -17.19 -43.93 26.51
CA PHE A 150 -15.94 -43.19 26.44
C PHE A 150 -16.04 -41.85 27.05
N ALA A 151 -14.94 -41.39 27.30
CA ALA A 151 -14.70 -40.17 27.93
C ALA A 151 -15.15 -38.93 27.25
N ASN A 152 -15.20 -38.84 25.98
CA ASN A 152 -15.63 -37.65 25.26
C ASN A 152 -17.15 -37.50 25.11
N GLY A 153 -17.93 -38.32 25.84
CA GLY A 153 -19.36 -38.33 25.70
C GLY A 153 -19.86 -39.06 24.46
N SER A 154 -18.97 -39.54 23.62
CA SER A 154 -19.35 -40.37 22.49
C SER A 154 -19.61 -41.81 22.90
N GLN A 155 -20.22 -42.56 22.05
CA GLN A 155 -20.78 -43.81 22.45
C GLN A 155 -20.26 -44.99 21.86
N GLY A 156 -20.16 -45.92 22.52
CA GLY A 156 -19.75 -47.07 22.14
C GLY A 156 -20.31 -48.27 22.07
N LEU A 157 -20.02 -49.37 21.98
CA LEU A 157 -20.40 -50.46 21.72
C LEU A 157 -20.50 -51.53 22.41
N ASP A 158 -21.13 -52.14 22.14
CA ASP A 158 -21.72 -53.31 22.28
C ASP A 158 -20.85 -54.48 22.42
N ALA A 159 -20.77 -54.89 23.49
CA ALA A 159 -20.63 -56.28 23.64
C ALA A 159 -22.00 -56.87 23.82
N SER A 160 -22.54 -57.40 22.78
CA SER A 160 -23.77 -58.10 22.93
C SER A 160 -23.58 -59.29 23.80
N ILE A 161 -24.21 -59.26 24.89
CA ILE A 161 -24.21 -60.31 25.82
C ILE A 161 -25.45 -61.10 25.62
N ASP A 162 -25.24 -62.34 25.82
CA ASP A 162 -26.28 -63.35 25.82
C ASP A 162 -27.57 -62.87 26.52
N ALA A 163 -28.67 -63.09 25.86
CA ALA A 163 -30.00 -62.76 26.34
C ALA A 163 -30.33 -63.28 27.73
N ASN A 164 -29.57 -64.23 28.24
CA ASN A 164 -29.76 -64.82 29.56
C ASN A 164 -29.05 -64.06 30.69
N GLY A 165 -28.53 -62.94 30.42
CA GLY A 165 -27.94 -62.05 31.43
C GLY A 165 -26.64 -62.59 31.99
N GLY A 166 -25.96 -63.37 31.21
CA GLY A 166 -24.60 -63.80 31.56
C GLY A 166 -23.68 -62.69 31.34
N GLY A 167 -23.11 -61.98 31.68
CA GLY A 167 -22.12 -61.12 31.25
C GLY A 167 -22.10 -59.80 31.89
N GLN A 168 -21.16 -59.66 32.68
CA GLN A 168 -20.83 -58.37 33.28
C GLN A 168 -19.55 -57.83 32.69
N TYR A 169 -19.15 -58.34 31.52
CA TYR A 169 -17.80 -58.22 31.05
C TYR A 169 -17.81 -57.82 29.60
N LEU A 170 -16.79 -57.12 29.19
CA LEU A 170 -16.44 -57.05 27.78
C LEU A 170 -16.28 -58.50 27.28
N ALA A 171 -16.97 -58.84 26.21
CA ALA A 171 -17.03 -60.23 25.79
C ALA A 171 -15.62 -60.80 25.54
N PRO A 172 -15.34 -61.96 26.12
CA PRO A 172 -14.04 -62.57 25.96
C PRO A 172 -13.71 -62.89 24.50
N GLY A 173 -12.49 -62.70 24.12
CA GLY A 173 -12.02 -62.94 22.76
C GLY A 173 -12.33 -61.87 21.74
N TYR A 174 -13.05 -60.84 22.14
CA TYR A 174 -13.38 -59.79 21.23
C TYR A 174 -12.22 -58.80 21.07
N HIS A 175 -12.14 -58.25 19.87
CA HIS A 175 -11.22 -57.21 19.55
C HIS A 175 -11.99 -55.92 19.47
N TYR A 176 -11.77 -55.02 20.39
CA TYR A 176 -12.41 -53.70 20.41
C TYR A 176 -11.51 -52.67 19.77
N HIS A 177 -12.12 -51.85 18.94
CA HIS A 177 -11.42 -50.75 18.29
C HIS A 177 -11.97 -49.41 18.74
N ILE A 178 -11.10 -48.57 19.17
CA ILE A 178 -11.44 -47.18 19.49
C ILE A 178 -10.98 -46.31 18.33
N ILE A 179 -11.94 -45.67 17.70
CA ILE A 179 -11.65 -44.80 16.56
C ILE A 179 -11.11 -43.50 17.07
N VAL A 180 -9.90 -43.15 16.62
CA VAL A 180 -9.24 -41.90 16.88
C VAL A 180 -9.03 -41.13 15.57
N GLU A 181 -8.97 -39.84 15.68
CA GLU A 181 -8.61 -38.97 14.58
C GLU A 181 -7.43 -38.08 14.99
N LYS A 182 -6.73 -37.54 14.03
CA LYS A 182 -5.68 -36.60 14.32
C LYS A 182 -6.24 -35.37 15.05
N ASP A 183 -5.61 -35.00 16.14
CA ASP A 183 -5.98 -33.82 16.92
C ASP A 183 -5.44 -32.55 16.23
N THR A 184 -5.92 -32.30 15.02
CA THR A 184 -5.52 -31.14 14.25
C THR A 184 -5.98 -29.85 14.90
N ARG A 185 -5.14 -28.83 14.82
CA ARG A 185 -5.42 -27.52 15.39
C ARG A 185 -5.57 -26.50 14.29
N ASP A 186 -6.53 -25.61 14.47
CA ASP A 186 -6.62 -24.44 13.63
C ASP A 186 -5.49 -23.48 14.00
N VAL A 187 -4.76 -23.07 13.00
CA VAL A 187 -3.67 -22.11 13.14
C VAL A 187 -3.84 -20.99 12.15
N THR A 188 -3.40 -19.82 12.56
CA THR A 188 -3.36 -18.65 11.70
C THR A 188 -1.96 -18.08 11.65
N LYS A 189 -1.59 -17.58 10.48
CA LYS A 189 -0.33 -16.87 10.27
C LYS A 189 -0.62 -15.47 9.77
N ALA A 190 -0.36 -14.49 10.61
CA ALA A 190 -0.49 -13.10 10.23
C ALA A 190 0.54 -12.74 9.17
N THR A 191 0.14 -11.89 8.24
CA THR A 191 0.99 -11.42 7.16
C THR A 191 1.01 -9.91 7.07
N SER A 192 2.00 -9.37 6.40
CA SER A 192 2.07 -7.94 6.13
C SER A 192 2.84 -7.63 4.85
N GLN A 193 2.51 -6.49 4.27
CA GLN A 193 3.34 -5.81 3.30
C GLN A 193 3.63 -4.42 3.81
N THR A 194 4.90 -4.05 3.92
CA THR A 194 5.31 -2.71 4.32
C THR A 194 6.11 -2.06 3.22
N VAL A 195 5.66 -0.90 2.78
CA VAL A 195 6.41 -0.02 1.89
C VAL A 195 7.04 1.08 2.74
N THR A 196 8.35 1.14 2.72
CA THR A 196 9.12 2.16 3.43
C THR A 196 9.62 3.22 2.46
N TYR A 197 9.75 4.43 2.95
CA TYR A 197 10.19 5.58 2.19
C TYR A 197 11.42 6.20 2.85
N ASN A 198 12.34 6.70 2.05
CA ASN A 198 13.49 7.44 2.53
C ASN A 198 13.95 8.50 1.53
N GLY A 199 14.82 9.39 1.95
CA GLY A 199 15.55 10.32 1.08
C GLY A 199 14.90 11.68 0.88
N ALA A 200 13.76 11.98 1.51
CA ALA A 200 13.11 13.28 1.43
C ALA A 200 13.19 14.09 2.74
N ASP A 201 14.20 13.84 3.54
CA ASP A 201 14.42 14.48 4.83
C ASP A 201 13.16 14.50 5.71
N THR A 202 12.78 15.66 6.21
CA THR A 202 11.58 15.81 7.06
C THR A 202 10.27 15.59 6.32
N LYS A 203 10.28 15.57 4.99
CA LYS A 203 9.11 15.36 4.13
C LYS A 203 8.93 13.88 3.76
N THR A 204 9.82 13.03 4.19
CA THR A 204 9.74 11.59 3.90
C THR A 204 8.41 11.03 4.42
N PRO A 205 7.61 10.38 3.55
CA PRO A 205 6.35 9.80 3.95
C PRO A 205 6.53 8.71 5.02
N ALA A 206 5.55 8.56 5.87
CA ALA A 206 5.49 7.44 6.79
C ALA A 206 5.31 6.12 6.02
N ALA A 207 5.81 5.02 6.59
CA ALA A 207 5.66 3.71 5.99
C ALA A 207 4.18 3.35 5.77
N ASN A 208 3.90 2.69 4.66
CA ASN A 208 2.58 2.14 4.37
C ASN A 208 2.57 0.65 4.71
N THR A 209 1.73 0.24 5.63
CA THR A 209 1.61 -1.15 6.06
C THR A 209 0.21 -1.67 5.75
N GLN A 210 0.16 -2.81 5.07
CA GLN A 210 -1.03 -3.61 4.84
C GLN A 210 -0.89 -4.91 5.62
N ASN A 211 -1.88 -5.28 6.43
CA ASN A 211 -1.85 -6.46 7.29
C ASN A 211 -3.24 -7.08 7.48
N ASP A 212 -4.11 -6.91 6.53
CA ASP A 212 -5.51 -7.35 6.55
C ASP A 212 -5.72 -8.80 6.10
N PHE A 213 -4.63 -9.53 5.84
CA PHE A 213 -4.68 -10.92 5.43
C PHE A 213 -3.91 -11.81 6.40
N SER A 214 -4.45 -12.98 6.70
CA SER A 214 -3.78 -14.04 7.44
C SER A 214 -4.02 -15.38 6.77
N PHE A 215 -3.00 -16.23 6.73
CA PHE A 215 -3.16 -17.62 6.32
C PHE A 215 -3.85 -18.39 7.43
N ASN A 216 -4.84 -19.20 7.05
CA ASN A 216 -5.50 -20.15 7.92
C ASN A 216 -5.08 -21.55 7.51
N GLY A 217 -4.86 -22.40 8.50
CA GLY A 217 -4.42 -23.76 8.27
C GLY A 217 -4.79 -24.69 9.40
N LYS A 218 -4.45 -25.94 9.19
CA LYS A 218 -4.56 -26.99 10.20
C LYS A 218 -3.20 -27.60 10.43
N GLU A 219 -2.77 -27.53 11.67
CA GLU A 219 -1.56 -28.20 12.12
C GLU A 219 -1.87 -29.66 12.43
N ASP A 220 -1.07 -30.56 11.89
CA ASP A 220 -1.11 -31.99 12.21
C ASP A 220 -0.05 -32.26 13.28
N PRO A 221 -0.46 -32.54 14.52
CA PRO A 221 0.48 -32.75 15.60
C PRO A 221 1.26 -34.06 15.50
N THR A 222 0.85 -34.98 14.64
CA THR A 222 1.57 -36.25 14.43
C THR A 222 2.81 -36.10 13.56
N THR A 223 2.82 -35.08 12.71
CA THR A 223 3.91 -34.82 11.76
C THR A 223 4.56 -33.44 11.97
N ASN A 224 3.96 -32.61 12.83
CA ASN A 224 4.34 -31.22 13.01
C ASN A 224 4.31 -30.41 11.69
N THR A 225 3.37 -30.74 10.82
CA THR A 225 3.18 -30.06 9.54
C THR A 225 1.85 -29.30 9.56
N THR A 226 1.82 -28.19 8.85
CA THR A 226 0.61 -27.41 8.70
C THR A 226 0.14 -27.47 7.25
N THR A 227 -1.13 -27.79 7.06
CA THR A 227 -1.78 -27.65 5.76
C THR A 227 -2.50 -26.32 5.71
N TRP A 228 -2.05 -25.44 4.84
CA TRP A 228 -2.63 -24.11 4.68
C TRP A 228 -3.78 -24.15 3.65
N THR A 229 -4.85 -23.41 3.93
CA THR A 229 -5.98 -23.27 3.00
C THR A 229 -5.55 -22.53 1.74
N GLU A 230 -4.71 -21.52 1.91
CA GLU A 230 -4.08 -20.78 0.82
C GLU A 230 -2.56 -20.87 0.97
N THR A 231 -1.86 -21.01 -0.14
CA THR A 231 -0.40 -21.14 -0.14
C THR A 231 0.32 -19.84 -0.44
N SER A 232 -0.41 -18.85 -0.93
CA SER A 232 0.12 -17.52 -1.23
C SER A 232 -0.99 -16.47 -1.18
N HIS A 233 -0.60 -15.24 -0.94
CA HIS A 233 -1.44 -14.05 -1.06
C HIS A 233 -0.64 -12.92 -1.65
N THR A 234 -1.23 -12.17 -2.58
CA THR A 234 -0.60 -11.00 -3.20
C THR A 234 -1.29 -9.74 -2.70
N TYR A 235 -0.54 -8.89 -2.03
CA TYR A 235 -1.02 -7.58 -1.61
C TYR A 235 -1.17 -6.63 -2.79
N GLY A 236 -2.02 -5.64 -2.63
CA GLY A 236 -2.18 -4.57 -3.60
C GLY A 236 -0.93 -3.70 -3.73
N THR A 237 -0.80 -3.06 -4.88
CA THR A 237 0.22 -2.05 -5.11
C THR A 237 -0.11 -0.76 -4.36
N VAL A 238 0.91 0.02 -4.07
CA VAL A 238 0.82 1.31 -3.40
C VAL A 238 1.37 2.36 -4.35
N LYS A 239 0.54 3.35 -4.69
CA LYS A 239 1.01 4.50 -5.45
C LYS A 239 1.98 5.32 -4.60
N THR A 240 3.14 5.62 -5.16
CA THR A 240 4.16 6.42 -4.47
C THR A 240 3.65 7.84 -4.26
N PRO A 241 3.68 8.37 -3.03
CA PRO A 241 3.31 9.75 -2.75
C PRO A 241 4.22 10.74 -3.48
N VAL A 242 3.62 11.79 -4.04
CA VAL A 242 4.37 12.92 -4.59
C VAL A 242 4.85 13.78 -3.43
N VAL A 243 6.15 14.03 -3.37
CA VAL A 243 6.79 14.86 -2.34
C VAL A 243 7.40 16.09 -2.99
N THR A 244 6.88 17.27 -2.65
CA THR A 244 7.35 18.52 -3.25
C THR A 244 8.84 18.72 -3.08
N GLY A 245 9.52 18.92 -4.20
CA GLY A 245 10.97 19.14 -4.23
C GLY A 245 11.80 17.87 -4.36
N TYR A 246 11.16 16.70 -4.42
CA TYR A 246 11.83 15.42 -4.52
C TYR A 246 11.15 14.55 -5.58
N TYR A 247 11.91 13.63 -6.16
CA TYR A 247 11.39 12.60 -7.07
C TYR A 247 11.75 11.23 -6.55
N ALA A 248 10.89 10.27 -6.81
CA ALA A 248 11.05 8.89 -6.37
C ALA A 248 11.67 8.01 -7.45
N ASP A 249 12.26 6.91 -7.02
CA ASP A 249 12.81 5.87 -7.91
C ASP A 249 11.75 4.96 -8.53
N LYS A 250 10.54 4.91 -7.93
CA LYS A 250 9.41 4.11 -8.42
C LYS A 250 8.10 4.88 -8.32
N ALA A 251 7.28 4.78 -9.34
CA ALA A 251 5.93 5.35 -9.34
C ALA A 251 4.94 4.54 -8.49
N VAL A 252 5.18 3.25 -8.40
CA VAL A 252 4.35 2.28 -7.67
C VAL A 252 5.26 1.30 -6.94
N ALA A 253 4.92 0.97 -5.73
CA ALA A 253 5.62 0.00 -4.89
C ALA A 253 4.65 -1.06 -4.35
N GLY A 254 5.17 -2.06 -3.68
CA GLY A 254 4.35 -3.15 -3.14
C GLY A 254 3.93 -4.16 -4.20
N GLY A 255 2.70 -4.66 -4.10
CA GLY A 255 2.23 -5.74 -4.97
C GLY A 255 2.97 -7.05 -4.73
N LYS A 256 3.48 -7.26 -3.53
CA LYS A 256 4.30 -8.42 -3.18
C LYS A 256 3.45 -9.62 -2.81
N THR A 257 3.97 -10.78 -3.12
CA THR A 257 3.36 -12.06 -2.73
C THR A 257 4.00 -12.56 -1.46
N VAL A 258 3.17 -12.91 -0.49
CA VAL A 258 3.56 -13.54 0.78
C VAL A 258 3.15 -15.01 0.79
N THR A 259 3.85 -15.80 1.54
CA THR A 259 3.58 -17.23 1.76
C THR A 259 3.63 -17.52 3.27
N PRO A 260 3.12 -18.64 3.74
CA PRO A 260 3.25 -19.02 5.15
C PRO A 260 4.70 -19.04 5.65
N ASP A 261 5.65 -19.39 4.78
CA ASP A 261 7.08 -19.42 5.11
C ASP A 261 7.75 -18.03 5.04
N ALA A 262 7.18 -17.13 4.24
CA ALA A 262 7.63 -15.75 4.08
C ALA A 262 6.43 -14.80 4.24
N PRO A 263 5.91 -14.63 5.46
CA PRO A 263 4.64 -13.94 5.67
C PRO A 263 4.73 -12.42 5.60
N ASN A 264 5.93 -11.87 5.67
CA ASN A 264 6.14 -10.43 5.68
C ASN A 264 6.94 -10.01 4.47
N ALA A 265 6.37 -9.13 3.67
CA ALA A 265 7.03 -8.54 2.51
C ALA A 265 7.34 -7.07 2.76
N THR A 266 8.46 -6.64 2.23
CA THR A 266 8.89 -5.24 2.29
C THR A 266 9.21 -4.73 0.89
N ASP A 267 8.99 -3.46 0.67
CA ASP A 267 9.46 -2.73 -0.49
C ASP A 267 9.94 -1.35 -0.05
N THR A 268 10.86 -0.76 -0.79
CA THR A 268 11.44 0.52 -0.44
C THR A 268 11.36 1.46 -1.62
N VAL A 269 10.94 2.68 -1.35
CA VAL A 269 10.95 3.80 -2.29
C VAL A 269 11.96 4.83 -1.80
N THR A 270 12.87 5.20 -2.68
CA THR A 270 13.90 6.20 -2.38
C THR A 270 13.63 7.48 -3.14
N TYR A 271 13.61 8.59 -2.42
CA TYR A 271 13.51 9.93 -2.99
C TYR A 271 14.88 10.57 -3.11
N LYS A 272 15.01 11.40 -4.11
CA LYS A 272 16.15 12.32 -4.29
C LYS A 272 15.64 13.73 -4.50
N ALA A 273 16.39 14.70 -4.04
CA ALA A 273 16.07 16.09 -4.30
C ALA A 273 16.17 16.41 -5.79
N PHE A 274 15.23 17.19 -6.29
CA PHE A 274 15.33 17.74 -7.63
C PHE A 274 16.52 18.68 -7.77
N GLY A 275 17.09 18.70 -8.95
CA GLY A 275 17.92 19.80 -9.41
C GLY A 275 17.10 21.06 -9.67
N LYS A 276 17.73 22.05 -10.22
CA LYS A 276 17.16 23.36 -10.45
C LYS A 276 17.55 23.92 -11.83
N PHE A 277 16.73 24.84 -12.30
CA PHE A 277 17.06 25.65 -13.47
C PHE A 277 17.93 26.84 -13.05
N ILE A 278 19.00 27.06 -13.79
CA ILE A 278 19.89 28.18 -13.65
C ILE A 278 19.75 29.03 -14.90
N ALA A 279 19.13 30.21 -14.77
CA ALA A 279 19.01 31.12 -15.87
C ALA A 279 20.39 31.74 -16.19
N VAL A 280 20.85 31.58 -17.41
CA VAL A 280 22.13 32.10 -17.88
C VAL A 280 21.94 32.94 -19.13
N ASP A 281 22.85 33.85 -19.39
CA ASP A 281 22.96 34.59 -20.64
C ASP A 281 23.57 33.71 -21.75
N GLU A 282 23.71 34.27 -22.95
CA GLU A 282 24.29 33.56 -24.11
C GLU A 282 25.75 33.15 -23.91
N ASN A 283 26.44 33.76 -22.96
CA ASN A 283 27.81 33.43 -22.58
C ASN A 283 27.90 32.39 -21.49
N GLY A 284 26.75 31.91 -21.00
CA GLY A 284 26.66 30.92 -19.92
C GLY A 284 26.82 31.50 -18.52
N ASN A 285 26.82 32.81 -18.36
CA ASN A 285 26.90 33.46 -17.06
C ASN A 285 25.52 33.58 -16.43
N PRO A 286 25.37 33.35 -15.13
CA PRO A 286 24.10 33.57 -14.42
C PRO A 286 23.61 35.00 -14.61
N ILE A 287 22.32 35.16 -14.84
CA ILE A 287 21.70 36.50 -14.97
C ILE A 287 21.61 37.11 -13.56
N PRO A 288 22.19 38.31 -13.35
CA PRO A 288 22.17 38.94 -12.03
C PRO A 288 20.76 39.18 -11.52
N GLY A 289 20.54 38.92 -10.23
CA GLY A 289 19.27 39.17 -9.57
C GLY A 289 18.20 38.14 -9.84
N VAL A 290 18.50 37.10 -10.58
CA VAL A 290 17.56 35.99 -10.87
C VAL A 290 17.89 34.79 -10.01
N SER A 291 16.91 34.35 -9.20
CA SER A 291 17.04 33.19 -8.36
C SER A 291 16.93 31.90 -9.20
N THR A 292 17.61 30.85 -8.74
CA THR A 292 17.44 29.51 -9.29
C THR A 292 16.04 28.98 -8.97
N THR A 293 15.47 28.17 -9.86
CA THR A 293 14.14 27.62 -9.70
C THR A 293 14.23 26.07 -9.70
N ALA A 294 13.80 25.45 -8.59
CA ALA A 294 13.75 24.00 -8.52
C ALA A 294 12.75 23.43 -9.52
N TYR A 295 13.01 22.22 -9.98
CA TYR A 295 12.06 21.51 -10.83
C TYR A 295 10.74 21.30 -10.08
N THR A 296 9.64 21.28 -10.79
CA THR A 296 8.32 21.10 -10.23
C THR A 296 7.86 19.66 -10.43
N ASN A 297 7.33 19.04 -9.38
CA ASN A 297 6.80 17.70 -9.43
C ASN A 297 5.67 17.55 -10.46
N ASP A 298 5.66 16.41 -11.14
CA ASP A 298 4.46 15.92 -11.80
C ASP A 298 3.44 15.50 -10.71
N PRO A 299 2.23 16.04 -10.69
CA PRO A 299 1.26 15.74 -9.64
C PRO A 299 0.72 14.32 -9.70
N ASN A 300 0.91 13.62 -10.82
CA ASN A 300 0.37 12.29 -11.07
C ASN A 300 1.43 11.18 -11.04
N ASP A 301 2.69 11.54 -11.09
CA ASP A 301 3.79 10.58 -11.10
C ASP A 301 4.95 11.09 -10.26
N ALA A 302 5.17 10.43 -9.13
CA ALA A 302 6.23 10.82 -8.17
C ALA A 302 7.65 10.71 -8.73
N THR A 303 7.85 10.00 -9.85
CA THR A 303 9.17 9.82 -10.48
C THR A 303 9.51 10.91 -11.48
N LYS A 304 8.60 11.82 -11.76
CA LYS A 304 8.70 12.78 -12.86
C LYS A 304 8.54 14.22 -12.40
N MET A 305 9.09 15.11 -13.21
CA MET A 305 8.79 16.53 -13.17
C MET A 305 7.76 16.88 -14.25
N ILE A 306 7.09 18.02 -14.11
CA ILE A 306 6.21 18.53 -15.18
C ILE A 306 7.04 18.97 -16.38
N ALA A 307 6.39 19.16 -17.52
CA ALA A 307 7.07 19.64 -18.74
C ALA A 307 7.88 20.91 -18.46
N VAL A 308 9.11 20.93 -19.00
CA VAL A 308 10.08 22.00 -18.73
C VAL A 308 9.53 23.38 -19.09
N ASP A 309 8.83 23.50 -20.21
CA ASP A 309 8.24 24.76 -20.69
C ASP A 309 7.22 25.37 -19.72
N LYS A 310 6.63 24.56 -18.86
CA LYS A 310 5.66 25.00 -17.86
C LYS A 310 6.27 25.45 -16.54
N THR A 311 7.58 25.21 -16.35
CA THR A 311 8.25 25.50 -15.09
C THR A 311 9.31 26.56 -15.20
N LEU A 312 9.70 26.93 -16.42
CA LEU A 312 10.75 27.94 -16.62
C LEU A 312 10.31 29.30 -16.07
N PRO A 313 11.15 29.96 -15.30
CA PRO A 313 10.84 31.27 -14.78
C PRO A 313 10.69 32.31 -15.90
N SER A 314 9.71 33.18 -15.76
CA SER A 314 9.58 34.38 -16.59
C SER A 314 10.51 35.44 -16.05
N ILE A 315 11.44 35.90 -16.88
CA ILE A 315 12.39 36.94 -16.52
C ILE A 315 12.04 38.20 -17.31
N PRO A 316 11.71 39.32 -16.65
CA PRO A 316 11.38 40.56 -17.35
C PRO A 316 12.50 40.98 -18.32
N GLY A 317 12.14 41.27 -19.56
CA GLY A 317 13.09 41.68 -20.59
C GLY A 317 13.86 40.56 -21.27
N TYR A 318 13.60 39.34 -20.91
CA TYR A 318 14.26 38.15 -21.49
C TYR A 318 13.27 37.16 -22.04
N THR A 319 13.73 36.37 -23.01
CA THR A 319 13.02 35.23 -23.57
C THR A 319 13.96 34.02 -23.58
N VAL A 320 13.42 32.87 -23.31
CA VAL A 320 14.17 31.59 -23.42
C VAL A 320 14.61 31.40 -24.86
N LYS A 321 15.88 31.14 -25.05
CA LYS A 321 16.43 30.93 -26.43
C LYS A 321 15.95 29.62 -27.00
N VAL A 322 16.11 28.51 -26.24
CA VAL A 322 15.63 27.18 -26.56
C VAL A 322 15.15 26.53 -25.26
N VAL A 323 13.95 26.02 -25.24
CA VAL A 323 13.45 25.23 -24.12
C VAL A 323 14.28 23.96 -24.02
N PRO A 324 14.99 23.71 -22.93
CA PRO A 324 15.79 22.51 -22.79
C PRO A 324 14.90 21.26 -22.71
N ALA A 325 15.44 20.14 -23.11
CA ALA A 325 14.80 18.85 -22.92
C ALA A 325 14.71 18.52 -21.43
N THR A 326 13.77 17.64 -21.06
CA THR A 326 13.70 17.10 -19.70
C THR A 326 15.02 16.44 -19.34
N PRO A 327 15.66 16.79 -18.21
CA PRO A 327 16.91 16.17 -17.80
C PRO A 327 16.78 14.66 -17.65
N GLY A 328 17.78 13.92 -18.08
CA GLY A 328 17.83 12.48 -17.85
C GLY A 328 18.06 12.11 -16.38
N ASP A 329 18.81 12.95 -15.68
CA ASP A 329 18.99 12.89 -14.23
C ASP A 329 18.30 14.09 -13.60
N LEU A 330 17.18 13.84 -12.92
CA LEU A 330 16.37 14.88 -12.30
C LEU A 330 17.01 15.52 -11.07
N SER A 331 18.14 14.99 -10.59
CA SER A 331 18.93 15.59 -9.51
C SER A 331 19.98 16.59 -10.02
N SER A 332 20.22 16.60 -11.32
CA SER A 332 21.20 17.50 -11.95
C SER A 332 20.59 18.85 -12.27
N ASP A 333 21.38 19.93 -12.12
CA ASP A 333 20.98 21.27 -12.51
C ASP A 333 21.00 21.44 -14.04
N THR A 334 20.11 22.28 -14.54
CA THR A 334 20.01 22.59 -15.96
C THR A 334 20.20 24.09 -16.17
N LYS A 335 21.18 24.45 -16.98
CA LYS A 335 21.35 25.83 -17.47
C LYS A 335 20.34 26.10 -18.57
N VAL A 336 19.63 27.21 -18.44
CA VAL A 336 18.66 27.68 -19.43
C VAL A 336 19.15 29.02 -19.96
N VAL A 337 19.37 29.06 -21.25
CA VAL A 337 19.83 30.29 -21.92
C VAL A 337 18.66 31.21 -22.18
N TYR A 338 18.75 32.42 -21.65
CA TYR A 338 17.82 33.52 -21.91
C TYR A 338 18.51 34.58 -22.76
N VAL A 339 17.77 35.14 -23.66
CA VAL A 339 18.23 36.26 -24.50
C VAL A 339 17.41 37.48 -24.18
N LYS A 340 18.09 38.65 -24.20
CA LYS A 340 17.40 39.93 -24.04
C LYS A 340 16.43 40.13 -25.20
N ASN A 341 15.24 40.63 -24.89
CA ASN A 341 14.23 40.94 -25.87
C ASN A 341 14.65 42.12 -26.74
N ASP A 342 14.23 42.08 -27.99
CA ASP A 342 14.32 43.27 -28.86
C ASP A 342 13.29 44.29 -28.38
N GLN A 343 13.75 45.54 -28.28
CA GLN A 343 12.94 46.66 -27.86
C GLN A 343 12.94 47.74 -28.92
N LYS A 344 11.86 48.46 -28.98
CA LYS A 344 11.68 49.61 -29.87
C LYS A 344 11.31 50.83 -29.03
N ALA A 345 11.76 51.95 -29.49
CA ALA A 345 11.38 53.24 -28.92
C ALA A 345 11.30 54.28 -30.05
N SER A 346 10.71 55.40 -29.76
CA SER A 346 10.64 56.52 -30.71
C SER A 346 10.80 57.84 -30.02
N VAL A 347 11.38 58.80 -30.74
CA VAL A 347 11.45 60.22 -30.35
C VAL A 347 10.72 61.00 -31.42
N THR A 348 9.65 61.66 -31.05
CA THR A 348 8.86 62.54 -31.91
C THR A 348 9.20 64.01 -31.65
N TYR A 349 9.57 64.66 -32.70
CA TYR A 349 9.80 66.11 -32.71
C TYR A 349 8.54 66.77 -33.21
N ARG A 350 7.95 67.64 -32.40
CA ARG A 350 6.62 68.22 -32.65
C ARG A 350 6.64 69.72 -32.59
N ASP A 351 5.99 70.37 -33.54
CA ASP A 351 5.66 71.77 -33.50
C ASP A 351 4.32 71.99 -32.76
N GLU A 352 4.38 72.53 -31.58
CA GLU A 352 3.19 72.88 -30.81
C GLU A 352 2.36 74.02 -31.40
N THR A 353 2.94 74.86 -32.19
CA THR A 353 2.24 75.99 -32.83
C THR A 353 1.26 75.53 -33.89
N SER A 354 1.69 74.59 -34.70
CA SER A 354 0.82 73.93 -35.73
C SER A 354 0.19 72.66 -35.32
N GLY A 355 0.67 71.96 -34.27
CA GLY A 355 0.29 70.62 -33.90
C GLY A 355 0.93 69.57 -34.77
N SER A 356 1.76 69.90 -35.71
CA SER A 356 2.38 69.00 -36.69
C SER A 356 3.58 68.23 -36.10
N ILE A 357 3.68 66.94 -36.51
CA ILE A 357 4.90 66.20 -36.26
C ILE A 357 5.97 66.62 -37.29
N LEU A 358 7.09 67.04 -36.81
CA LEU A 358 8.23 67.43 -37.64
C LEU A 358 9.03 66.24 -38.14
N GLU A 359 9.26 65.31 -37.25
CA GLU A 359 10.03 64.08 -37.49
C GLU A 359 9.73 63.04 -36.39
N THR A 360 9.85 61.81 -36.72
CA THR A 360 9.86 60.69 -35.74
C THR A 360 11.09 59.85 -35.98
N VAL A 361 11.91 59.68 -34.96
CA VAL A 361 13.12 58.87 -35.02
C VAL A 361 12.80 57.52 -34.32
N ALA A 362 12.93 56.44 -35.07
CA ALA A 362 12.79 55.08 -34.54
C ALA A 362 14.11 54.61 -33.90
N LEU A 363 14.03 54.06 -32.71
CA LEU A 363 15.15 53.50 -31.97
C LEU A 363 14.90 52.03 -31.75
N ALA A 364 15.93 51.21 -31.85
CA ALA A 364 15.88 49.79 -31.62
C ALA A 364 17.12 49.34 -30.87
N GLY A 365 16.94 48.36 -30.00
CA GLY A 365 18.02 47.78 -29.22
C GLY A 365 17.50 46.61 -28.36
N LYS A 366 18.28 46.25 -27.37
CA LYS A 366 17.97 45.17 -26.45
C LYS A 366 17.46 45.71 -25.11
N SER A 367 16.53 44.99 -24.48
CA SER A 367 16.00 45.37 -23.17
C SER A 367 17.09 45.58 -22.14
N GLY A 368 16.95 46.65 -21.33
CA GLY A 368 17.88 47.03 -20.29
C GLY A 368 19.18 47.68 -20.80
N GLU A 369 19.43 47.73 -22.09
CA GLU A 369 20.63 48.36 -22.66
C GLU A 369 20.44 49.85 -22.81
N ALA A 370 21.54 50.57 -22.68
CA ALA A 370 21.54 52.02 -22.89
C ALA A 370 21.15 52.35 -24.34
N ILE A 371 20.30 53.34 -24.50
CA ILE A 371 19.96 53.87 -25.81
C ILE A 371 21.07 54.84 -26.24
N ASN A 372 21.75 54.46 -27.32
CA ASN A 372 22.77 55.30 -27.87
C ASN A 372 22.16 56.35 -28.83
N TYR A 373 21.50 57.33 -28.24
CA TYR A 373 20.86 58.41 -28.98
C TYR A 373 20.87 59.67 -28.15
N SER A 374 21.05 60.82 -28.85
CA SER A 374 21.00 62.18 -28.27
C SER A 374 20.12 63.03 -29.12
N THR A 375 19.28 63.82 -28.49
CA THR A 375 18.43 64.82 -29.15
C THR A 375 19.14 66.05 -29.53
N ALA A 376 20.40 66.24 -29.06
CA ALA A 376 21.12 67.47 -29.19
C ALA A 376 21.30 68.00 -30.64
N GLU A 377 21.65 67.10 -31.58
CA GLU A 377 21.81 67.48 -32.97
C GLU A 377 20.51 67.87 -33.62
N ARG A 378 19.41 67.13 -33.34
CA ARG A 378 18.11 67.46 -33.91
C ARG A 378 17.51 68.69 -33.29
N ILE A 379 17.71 68.95 -32.02
CA ILE A 379 17.32 70.21 -31.36
C ILE A 379 18.02 71.36 -31.99
N LYS A 380 19.33 71.26 -32.18
CA LYS A 380 20.09 72.29 -32.86
C LYS A 380 19.58 72.55 -34.27
N HIS A 381 19.34 71.48 -35.03
CA HIS A 381 18.79 71.56 -36.36
C HIS A 381 17.47 72.35 -36.42
N TYR A 382 16.53 72.07 -35.54
CA TYR A 382 15.25 72.78 -35.51
C TYR A 382 15.38 74.18 -34.97
N GLN A 383 16.28 74.38 -34.02
CA GLN A 383 16.58 75.76 -33.58
C GLN A 383 17.17 76.63 -34.72
N ASP A 384 18.04 76.04 -35.51
CA ASP A 384 18.60 76.72 -36.70
C ASP A 384 17.50 76.97 -37.75
N LEU A 385 16.42 76.20 -37.77
CA LEU A 385 15.24 76.44 -38.60
C LEU A 385 14.25 77.45 -38.04
N GLY A 386 14.54 78.01 -36.87
CA GLY A 386 13.73 79.07 -36.24
C GLY A 386 12.70 78.56 -35.24
N TYR A 387 12.85 77.37 -34.78
CA TYR A 387 12.02 76.83 -33.68
C TYR A 387 12.73 77.17 -32.35
N ALA A 388 11.94 77.39 -31.32
CA ALA A 388 12.40 77.45 -29.95
C ALA A 388 12.01 76.13 -29.24
N LEU A 389 12.98 75.58 -28.52
CA LEU A 389 12.70 74.36 -27.72
C LEU A 389 11.77 74.74 -26.57
N VAL A 390 10.65 74.00 -26.45
CA VAL A 390 9.73 74.09 -25.34
C VAL A 390 10.10 73.03 -24.27
N THR A 391 10.16 71.75 -24.68
CA THR A 391 10.53 70.68 -23.79
C THR A 391 11.32 69.62 -24.55
N ASP A 392 12.37 69.08 -23.93
CA ASP A 392 13.01 67.91 -24.37
C ASP A 392 12.54 66.80 -23.44
N GLY A 393 11.58 65.96 -23.88
CA GLY A 393 11.05 64.86 -23.12
C GLY A 393 11.92 63.60 -23.12
N TYR A 394 13.04 63.64 -23.89
CA TYR A 394 13.95 62.49 -23.92
C TYR A 394 14.93 62.54 -22.72
N PRO A 395 14.90 61.54 -21.83
CA PRO A 395 15.69 61.54 -20.62
C PRO A 395 17.16 61.29 -20.92
N ALA A 396 18.02 62.00 -20.20
CA ALA A 396 19.48 61.77 -20.25
C ALA A 396 19.77 60.37 -19.72
N GLY A 397 20.62 59.63 -20.44
CA GLY A 397 20.96 58.26 -20.04
C GLY A 397 19.79 57.24 -20.19
N ALA A 398 18.89 57.49 -21.13
CA ALA A 398 17.76 56.60 -21.40
C ALA A 398 18.23 55.18 -21.69
N THR A 399 17.48 54.19 -21.16
CA THR A 399 17.68 52.79 -21.42
C THR A 399 16.40 52.20 -21.99
N PHE A 400 16.53 51.18 -22.81
CA PHE A 400 15.37 50.39 -23.21
C PHE A 400 14.77 49.70 -21.97
N ASP A 401 13.48 49.81 -21.82
CA ASP A 401 12.79 49.16 -20.72
C ASP A 401 12.69 47.63 -20.92
N LEU A 402 12.02 46.96 -19.99
CA LEU A 402 11.84 45.52 -20.02
C LEU A 402 10.48 45.08 -20.59
N ASP A 403 9.62 46.03 -20.89
CA ASP A 403 8.28 45.78 -21.40
C ASP A 403 8.25 45.79 -22.93
N SER A 404 8.14 44.63 -23.52
CA SER A 404 8.06 44.44 -24.97
C SER A 404 6.67 44.66 -25.55
N THR A 405 5.66 44.92 -24.73
CA THR A 405 4.26 45.06 -25.16
C THR A 405 3.93 46.49 -25.56
N VAL A 406 4.64 47.46 -25.02
CA VAL A 406 4.46 48.86 -25.31
C VAL A 406 5.82 49.52 -25.61
N ASP A 407 5.93 50.13 -26.81
CA ASP A 407 7.14 50.83 -27.19
C ASP A 407 7.26 52.15 -26.39
N GLN A 408 8.46 52.41 -25.90
CA GLN A 408 8.76 53.69 -25.27
C GLN A 408 8.67 54.81 -26.31
N ALA A 409 8.08 55.94 -25.94
CA ALA A 409 7.91 57.08 -26.79
C ALA A 409 8.16 58.36 -26.04
N TRP A 410 9.00 59.22 -26.60
CA TRP A 410 9.28 60.49 -26.05
C TRP A 410 9.00 61.57 -27.07
N THR A 411 8.67 62.75 -26.61
CA THR A 411 8.36 63.90 -27.44
C THR A 411 9.27 65.07 -27.10
N VAL A 412 9.87 65.67 -28.14
CA VAL A 412 10.58 66.93 -28.06
C VAL A 412 9.68 67.95 -28.71
N SER A 413 9.28 68.94 -27.93
CA SER A 413 8.32 69.94 -28.36
C SER A 413 9.05 71.30 -28.66
N PHE A 414 8.68 71.86 -29.78
CA PHE A 414 9.08 73.11 -30.26
C PHE A 414 7.88 74.04 -30.47
N LYS A 415 8.13 75.33 -30.47
CA LYS A 415 7.22 76.37 -30.99
C LYS A 415 7.90 77.22 -31.96
N ARG A 416 7.20 77.75 -32.91
CA ARG A 416 7.75 78.74 -33.81
C ARG A 416 8.03 80.00 -33.08
N VAL A 417 9.21 80.61 -33.32
CA VAL A 417 9.54 81.91 -32.80
C VAL A 417 8.83 82.95 -33.64
N ALA A 418 8.04 83.78 -33.01
CA ALA A 418 7.43 84.93 -33.68
C ALA A 418 8.51 85.88 -34.14
N LEU A 419 8.53 86.21 -35.39
CA LEU A 419 9.39 87.28 -35.95
C LEU A 419 8.65 88.55 -35.80
N ASP A 420 9.35 89.49 -35.13
CA ASP A 420 8.85 90.85 -34.98
C ASP A 420 9.44 91.67 -36.08
N PHE A 421 8.58 92.08 -36.98
CA PHE A 421 8.98 93.00 -38.07
C PHE A 421 8.67 94.42 -37.62
N ASN A 422 9.66 95.06 -37.04
CA ASN A 422 9.55 96.44 -36.57
C ASN A 422 10.27 97.40 -37.57
N PRO A 423 9.54 98.41 -38.01
CA PRO A 423 10.18 99.44 -38.91
C PRO A 423 11.47 100.05 -38.36
N ASP A 424 11.53 100.17 -37.02
CA ASP A 424 12.69 100.72 -36.34
C ASP A 424 13.86 99.73 -36.23
N ASN A 425 13.62 98.48 -36.53
CA ASN A 425 14.61 97.44 -36.47
C ASN A 425 14.63 96.63 -37.78
N ALA A 426 14.73 97.29 -38.87
CA ALA A 426 14.76 96.68 -40.20
C ALA A 426 16.05 95.88 -40.40
N HIS A 427 15.90 94.71 -40.96
CA HIS A 427 17.05 93.85 -41.27
C HIS A 427 17.51 94.06 -42.72
N GLU A 428 18.82 93.83 -42.94
CA GLU A 428 19.35 93.87 -44.30
C GLU A 428 18.82 92.74 -45.14
N PRO A 429 18.23 93.05 -46.34
CA PRO A 429 17.75 92.04 -47.23
C PRO A 429 18.84 91.00 -47.61
N GLY A 430 18.50 89.75 -47.70
CA GLY A 430 19.39 88.66 -48.06
C GLY A 430 20.27 88.18 -46.90
N THR A 431 20.18 88.74 -45.68
CA THR A 431 20.84 88.18 -44.50
C THR A 431 20.01 87.09 -43.92
N PRO A 432 20.63 86.08 -43.31
CA PRO A 432 19.88 84.96 -42.70
C PRO A 432 18.90 85.44 -41.60
N ILE A 433 17.65 84.98 -41.64
CA ILE A 433 16.67 85.23 -40.58
C ILE A 433 17.18 84.61 -39.27
N TYR A 434 17.79 83.41 -39.36
CA TYR A 434 18.36 82.67 -38.25
C TYR A 434 19.88 82.70 -38.36
N PRO A 435 20.64 83.34 -37.42
CA PRO A 435 22.06 83.54 -37.53
C PRO A 435 22.90 82.28 -37.78
N ASN A 436 22.42 81.15 -37.25
CA ASN A 436 23.13 79.89 -37.36
C ASN A 436 22.77 79.07 -38.64
N GLN A 437 21.95 79.68 -39.53
CA GLN A 437 21.58 79.09 -40.82
C GLN A 437 21.96 80.01 -42.00
N PRO A 438 23.20 80.02 -42.38
CA PRO A 438 23.65 80.91 -43.49
C PRO A 438 22.95 80.56 -44.81
N ASN A 439 22.47 79.37 -44.98
CA ASN A 439 21.75 78.91 -46.17
C ASN A 439 20.22 78.76 -45.95
N GLY A 440 19.72 79.19 -44.77
CA GLY A 440 18.32 79.20 -44.43
C GLY A 440 17.53 80.38 -45.02
N PRO A 441 16.28 80.61 -44.51
CA PRO A 441 15.48 81.73 -44.97
C PRO A 441 16.17 83.01 -44.77
N LYS A 442 16.02 83.88 -45.75
CA LYS A 442 16.67 85.24 -45.76
C LYS A 442 15.63 86.33 -45.54
N TRP A 443 16.08 87.41 -44.90
CA TRP A 443 15.21 88.54 -44.78
C TRP A 443 14.84 89.08 -46.20
N PRO A 444 13.53 89.21 -46.48
CA PRO A 444 13.09 89.80 -47.72
C PRO A 444 13.37 91.28 -47.75
N ALA A 445 13.22 91.93 -48.97
CA ALA A 445 13.29 93.38 -49.09
C ALA A 445 12.23 94.03 -48.14
N LYS A 446 12.62 95.21 -47.61
CA LYS A 446 11.80 95.87 -46.61
C LYS A 446 10.37 96.13 -47.00
N ASP A 447 10.12 96.40 -48.27
CA ASP A 447 8.75 96.61 -48.83
C ASP A 447 7.88 95.38 -48.82
N ALA A 448 8.43 94.16 -48.67
CA ALA A 448 7.68 92.93 -48.57
C ALA A 448 6.97 92.77 -47.20
N TYR A 449 7.47 93.36 -46.15
CA TYR A 449 6.88 93.20 -44.80
C TYR A 449 6.53 94.58 -44.17
N LEU A 450 6.96 95.67 -44.73
CA LEU A 450 6.62 97.03 -44.31
C LEU A 450 5.94 97.75 -45.47
N LYS A 451 4.81 98.38 -45.26
CA LYS A 451 4.11 99.21 -46.20
C LYS A 451 3.86 100.60 -45.61
N ASP A 452 4.32 101.59 -46.34
CA ASP A 452 3.97 102.95 -45.98
C ASP A 452 2.52 103.23 -46.25
N VAL A 453 1.79 103.63 -45.27
CA VAL A 453 0.42 104.08 -45.39
C VAL A 453 0.40 105.60 -45.34
N THR A 454 0.09 106.20 -46.48
CA THR A 454 -0.09 107.64 -46.56
C THR A 454 -1.57 107.96 -46.44
N TYR A 455 -1.87 108.84 -45.53
CA TYR A 455 -3.22 109.44 -45.46
C TYR A 455 -3.10 110.95 -45.52
N THR A 456 -4.02 111.54 -46.27
CA THR A 456 -4.07 112.98 -46.48
C THR A 456 -5.15 113.57 -45.57
N VAL A 457 -4.82 114.52 -44.80
CA VAL A 457 -5.71 115.29 -43.95
C VAL A 457 -6.13 116.53 -44.69
N HIS A 458 -7.42 116.64 -45.08
CA HIS A 458 -7.92 117.88 -45.64
C HIS A 458 -8.52 118.78 -44.53
N TYR A 459 -7.95 119.92 -44.42
CA TYR A 459 -8.46 120.90 -43.50
C TYR A 459 -9.52 121.78 -44.27
N ALA A 460 -10.68 121.82 -43.78
CA ALA A 460 -11.72 122.71 -44.31
C ALA A 460 -11.85 123.99 -43.43
N SER A 461 -11.66 125.13 -43.96
CA SER A 461 -11.97 126.35 -43.24
C SER A 461 -13.47 126.55 -43.08
N LYS A 462 -13.92 126.95 -41.89
CA LYS A 462 -15.30 127.29 -41.64
C LYS A 462 -15.68 128.59 -42.41
#